data_397a96d4d592fec684924ca3be875c95
#
_entry.id   397a96d4d592fec684924ca3be875c95
#
_cell.length_a   1.000
_cell.length_b   1.000
_cell.length_c   1.000
_cell.angle_alpha   90.00
_cell.angle_beta   90.00
_cell.angle_gamma   90.00
#
_symmetry.space_group_name_H-M   'P 1'
#
loop_
_entity.id
_entity.type
_entity.pdbx_description
1 polymer ?
#
loop_
_entity_poly.entity_id
_entity_poly.type
_entity_poly.pdbx_seq_one_letter_code
_entity_poly.pdbx_strand_id
1 'polypeptide(L)'
;AACLLCAGLLAAACSDGIEVRQEYSFKISTWPLPAEVAPGEEVEIRFTLEREGDYAGAEYGFSWVQTDGKGTLRDSRGMYYTDREEYELRVVPDLYVSDPLTWRFTLWYRPTGSDDPSLHFIVTDNFGQHQEVECSFRLVEADDTV
;
A
#
# COMPACT_ATOMS: atom_id res chain seq x y z
N ALA A 1 20.40 -53.67 -28.70
CA ALA A 1 19.35 -52.82 -29.29
C ALA A 1 18.24 -52.40 -28.33
N ALA A 2 18.52 -52.44 -27.05
CA ALA A 2 17.47 -52.12 -26.03
C ALA A 2 17.73 -50.84 -25.25
N CYS A 3 18.64 -49.99 -25.72
CA CYS A 3 19.04 -48.80 -24.95
C CYS A 3 18.42 -47.48 -25.35
N LEU A 4 17.46 -47.48 -26.23
CA LEU A 4 16.93 -46.23 -26.80
C LEU A 4 15.63 -45.72 -26.18
N LEU A 5 15.17 -46.34 -25.14
CA LEU A 5 13.85 -45.99 -24.54
C LEU A 5 13.89 -45.11 -23.31
N CYS A 6 15.06 -44.72 -22.86
CA CYS A 6 15.13 -43.92 -21.61
C CYS A 6 15.22 -42.42 -21.80
N ALA A 7 15.34 -41.94 -23.01
CA ALA A 7 15.55 -40.51 -23.23
C ALA A 7 14.27 -39.69 -23.40
N GLY A 8 13.13 -40.36 -23.54
CA GLY A 8 11.87 -39.66 -23.79
C GLY A 8 11.06 -39.29 -22.56
N LEU A 9 11.44 -39.79 -21.41
CA LEU A 9 10.62 -39.64 -20.20
C LEU A 9 10.99 -38.43 -19.33
N LEU A 10 12.07 -37.76 -19.65
CA LEU A 10 12.56 -36.64 -18.84
C LEU A 10 11.95 -35.29 -19.23
N ALA A 11 11.35 -35.21 -20.41
CA ALA A 11 10.81 -33.94 -20.88
C ALA A 11 9.40 -33.66 -20.37
N ALA A 12 8.68 -34.66 -19.90
CA ALA A 12 7.29 -34.50 -19.46
C ALA A 12 7.18 -34.05 -17.99
N ALA A 13 8.22 -34.18 -17.19
CA ALA A 13 8.18 -33.86 -15.78
C ALA A 13 8.37 -32.37 -15.47
N CYS A 14 8.82 -31.58 -16.45
CA CYS A 14 9.14 -30.17 -16.21
C CYS A 14 7.99 -29.22 -16.45
N SER A 15 6.88 -29.67 -17.02
CA SER A 15 5.75 -28.81 -17.32
C SER A 15 4.60 -28.94 -16.33
N ASP A 16 4.62 -29.98 -15.51
CA ASP A 16 3.59 -30.19 -14.51
C ASP A 16 3.99 -29.61 -13.19
N GLY A 17 3.17 -28.73 -12.66
CA GLY A 17 3.38 -28.15 -11.34
C GLY A 17 4.00 -26.77 -11.36
N ILE A 18 4.27 -26.22 -12.51
CA ILE A 18 4.52 -24.80 -12.61
C ILE A 18 3.16 -24.13 -12.61
N GLU A 19 2.60 -24.05 -11.45
CA GLU A 19 1.60 -23.05 -11.21
C GLU A 19 2.24 -21.73 -11.50
N VAL A 20 1.71 -21.02 -12.47
CA VAL A 20 2.16 -19.70 -12.81
C VAL A 20 1.73 -18.76 -11.71
N ARG A 21 2.50 -18.74 -10.64
CA ARG A 21 2.45 -17.65 -9.69
C ARG A 21 3.21 -16.52 -10.34
N GLN A 22 2.50 -15.66 -11.02
CA GLN A 22 3.12 -14.46 -11.52
C GLN A 22 3.09 -13.39 -10.45
N GLU A 23 4.26 -13.12 -9.89
CA GLU A 23 4.47 -11.95 -9.09
C GLU A 23 4.53 -10.76 -10.03
N TYR A 24 3.52 -9.92 -9.96
CA TYR A 24 3.58 -8.64 -10.64
C TYR A 24 4.05 -7.59 -9.67
N SER A 25 5.01 -6.79 -10.08
CA SER A 25 5.41 -5.64 -9.30
C SER A 25 4.30 -4.60 -9.24
N PHE A 26 4.33 -3.80 -8.21
CA PHE A 26 3.37 -2.74 -7.99
C PHE A 26 4.07 -1.53 -7.40
N LYS A 27 3.41 -0.40 -7.47
CA LYS A 27 3.87 0.85 -6.86
C LYS A 27 2.75 1.48 -6.07
N ILE A 28 3.11 2.07 -4.95
CA ILE A 28 2.20 2.90 -4.16
C ILE A 28 2.66 4.34 -4.24
N SER A 29 1.74 5.24 -4.50
CA SER A 29 2.00 6.67 -4.56
C SER A 29 0.83 7.45 -3.97
N THR A 30 1.05 8.73 -3.74
CA THR A 30 0.00 9.65 -3.31
C THR A 30 -0.14 10.79 -4.29
N TRP A 31 -1.31 11.41 -4.32
CA TRP A 31 -1.47 12.71 -4.94
C TRP A 31 -0.63 13.74 -4.17
N PRO A 32 -0.30 14.87 -4.80
CA PRO A 32 0.47 15.91 -4.11
C PRO A 32 -0.15 16.29 -2.78
N LEU A 33 0.69 16.34 -1.76
CA LEU A 33 0.29 16.66 -0.39
C LEU A 33 0.72 18.07 -0.02
N PRO A 34 -0.01 18.76 0.87
CA PRO A 34 0.45 20.03 1.38
C PRO A 34 1.77 19.86 2.14
N ALA A 35 2.69 20.79 1.99
CA ALA A 35 3.95 20.78 2.74
C ALA A 35 3.74 21.20 4.19
N GLU A 36 2.73 22.00 4.45
CA GLU A 36 2.44 22.60 5.76
C GLU A 36 1.01 22.27 6.18
N VAL A 37 0.85 21.94 7.44
CA VAL A 37 -0.45 21.57 8.03
C VAL A 37 -0.54 22.21 9.40
N ALA A 38 -1.72 22.71 9.77
CA ALA A 38 -1.95 23.20 11.12
C ALA A 38 -2.14 22.04 12.10
N PRO A 39 -1.72 22.19 13.38
CA PRO A 39 -1.99 21.17 14.38
C PRO A 39 -3.49 20.86 14.50
N GLY A 40 -3.82 19.57 14.48
CA GLY A 40 -5.22 19.13 14.52
C GLY A 40 -5.98 19.23 13.20
N GLU A 41 -5.37 19.77 12.16
CA GLU A 41 -5.96 19.81 10.83
C GLU A 41 -5.85 18.43 10.16
N GLU A 42 -6.94 17.97 9.60
CA GLU A 42 -6.98 16.68 8.93
C GLU A 42 -6.52 16.80 7.48
N VAL A 43 -5.61 15.92 7.08
CA VAL A 43 -5.06 15.87 5.73
C VAL A 43 -5.66 14.69 4.99
N GLU A 44 -6.24 14.95 3.83
CA GLU A 44 -6.71 13.90 2.93
C GLU A 44 -5.53 13.36 2.13
N ILE A 45 -5.25 12.07 2.27
CA ILE A 45 -4.19 11.40 1.54
C ILE A 45 -4.82 10.46 0.53
N ARG A 46 -4.68 10.77 -0.73
CA ARG A 46 -5.18 9.96 -1.83
C ARG A 46 -4.09 9.06 -2.35
N PHE A 47 -4.28 7.77 -2.18
CA PHE A 47 -3.32 6.75 -2.59
C PHE A 47 -3.69 6.16 -3.94
N THR A 48 -2.67 5.82 -4.70
CA THR A 48 -2.81 5.07 -5.95
C THR A 48 -1.87 3.87 -5.90
N LEU A 49 -2.45 2.68 -6.07
CA LEU A 49 -1.71 1.44 -6.22
C LEU A 49 -1.72 1.07 -7.71
N GLU A 50 -0.55 1.10 -8.32
CA GLU A 50 -0.37 0.71 -9.72
C GLU A 50 0.23 -0.68 -9.80
N ARG A 51 -0.45 -1.59 -10.49
CA ARG A 51 -0.05 -2.97 -10.65
C ARG A 51 0.45 -3.18 -12.08
N GLU A 52 1.53 -3.90 -12.25
CA GLU A 52 2.04 -4.23 -13.59
C GLU A 52 1.24 -5.35 -14.26
N GLY A 53 0.50 -6.13 -13.52
CA GLY A 53 -0.34 -7.19 -14.04
C GLY A 53 -1.51 -7.49 -13.15
N ASP A 54 -2.54 -8.05 -13.74
CA ASP A 54 -3.75 -8.45 -13.05
C ASP A 54 -3.70 -9.94 -12.73
N TYR A 55 -3.25 -10.25 -11.52
CA TYR A 55 -3.32 -11.60 -10.99
C TYR A 55 -4.43 -11.68 -9.95
N ALA A 56 -5.44 -12.51 -10.22
CA ALA A 56 -6.63 -12.61 -9.38
C ALA A 56 -6.33 -13.12 -7.96
N GLY A 57 -5.25 -13.88 -7.78
CA GLY A 57 -4.81 -14.36 -6.48
C GLY A 57 -3.96 -13.39 -5.68
N ALA A 58 -3.69 -12.20 -6.21
CA ALA A 58 -2.92 -11.20 -5.49
C ALA A 58 -3.76 -10.57 -4.38
N GLU A 59 -3.20 -10.58 -3.17
CA GLU A 59 -3.79 -9.95 -1.99
C GLU A 59 -2.82 -8.92 -1.47
N TYR A 60 -3.35 -7.77 -1.07
CA TYR A 60 -2.54 -6.68 -0.54
C TYR A 60 -2.91 -6.37 0.89
N GLY A 61 -1.88 -6.20 1.70
CA GLY A 61 -2.00 -5.66 3.04
C GLY A 61 -1.39 -4.28 3.11
N PHE A 62 -1.75 -3.51 4.11
CA PHE A 62 -1.12 -2.24 4.38
C PHE A 62 -0.87 -2.03 5.86
N SER A 63 0.12 -1.24 6.14
CA SER A 63 0.41 -0.72 7.46
C SER A 63 0.93 0.70 7.33
N TRP A 64 0.87 1.44 8.41
CA TRP A 64 1.49 2.74 8.48
C TRP A 64 2.36 2.83 9.72
N VAL A 65 3.43 3.58 9.63
CA VAL A 65 4.40 3.72 10.69
C VAL A 65 4.68 5.20 10.90
N GLN A 66 4.37 5.68 12.09
CA GLN A 66 4.71 7.05 12.50
C GLN A 66 6.17 7.05 12.92
N THR A 67 7.03 7.70 12.15
CA THR A 67 8.47 7.78 12.46
C THR A 67 8.81 9.03 13.25
N ASP A 68 8.11 10.12 13.01
CA ASP A 68 8.27 11.37 13.73
C ASP A 68 6.90 11.99 14.02
N GLY A 69 6.80 12.68 15.12
CA GLY A 69 5.56 13.31 15.53
C GLY A 69 4.51 12.31 16.01
N LYS A 70 3.28 12.76 16.12
CA LYS A 70 2.13 11.96 16.52
C LYS A 70 0.93 12.31 15.66
N GLY A 71 0.10 11.33 15.42
CA GLY A 71 -1.12 11.55 14.67
C GLY A 71 -2.01 10.33 14.63
N THR A 72 -3.15 10.47 13.98
CA THR A 72 -4.12 9.41 13.76
C THR A 72 -4.40 9.26 12.28
N LEU A 73 -4.69 8.03 11.87
CA LEU A 73 -5.07 7.71 10.50
C LEU A 73 -6.43 7.02 10.51
N ARG A 74 -7.35 7.50 9.69
CA ARG A 74 -8.70 6.93 9.59
C ARG A 74 -9.16 6.77 8.16
N ASP A 75 -10.18 5.95 7.97
CA ASP A 75 -10.87 5.81 6.70
C ASP A 75 -12.13 6.68 6.62
N SER A 76 -12.87 6.56 5.52
CA SER A 76 -14.09 7.35 5.28
C SER A 76 -15.24 7.03 6.24
N ARG A 77 -15.20 5.87 6.90
CA ARG A 77 -16.19 5.49 7.93
C ARG A 77 -15.86 6.09 9.29
N GLY A 78 -14.65 6.61 9.48
CA GLY A 78 -14.16 7.04 10.77
C GLY A 78 -13.48 5.93 11.57
N MET A 79 -13.19 4.79 10.95
CA MET A 79 -12.39 3.75 11.58
C MET A 79 -10.93 4.15 11.60
N TYR A 80 -10.32 4.10 12.78
CA TYR A 80 -8.90 4.41 12.95
C TYR A 80 -8.06 3.17 12.77
N TYR A 81 -6.93 3.33 12.10
CA TYR A 81 -5.94 2.29 11.91
C TYR A 81 -4.79 2.48 12.90
N THR A 82 -4.43 1.42 13.57
CA THR A 82 -3.37 1.45 14.58
C THR A 82 -2.00 1.47 13.92
N ASP A 83 -1.15 2.36 14.39
CA ASP A 83 0.24 2.46 13.96
C ASP A 83 0.93 1.10 14.13
N ARG A 84 1.61 0.66 13.08
CA ARG A 84 2.38 -0.60 13.00
C ARG A 84 1.56 -1.88 12.94
N GLU A 85 0.24 -1.80 12.86
CA GLU A 85 -0.59 -2.98 12.59
C GLU A 85 -0.82 -3.15 11.09
N GLU A 86 -0.89 -4.39 10.66
CA GLU A 86 -1.18 -4.72 9.28
C GLU A 86 -2.66 -5.00 9.09
N TYR A 87 -3.21 -4.46 8.01
CA TYR A 87 -4.62 -4.60 7.63
C TYR A 87 -4.70 -5.07 6.19
N GLU A 88 -5.78 -5.75 5.84
CA GLU A 88 -6.06 -6.05 4.44
C GLU A 88 -6.48 -4.77 3.72
N LEU A 89 -5.92 -4.53 2.55
CA LEU A 89 -6.25 -3.32 1.80
C LEU A 89 -7.73 -3.28 1.42
N ARG A 90 -8.35 -4.44 1.24
CA ARG A 90 -9.78 -4.55 0.90
C ARG A 90 -10.73 -4.07 2.00
N VAL A 91 -10.26 -3.89 3.23
CA VAL A 91 -11.11 -3.36 4.31
C VAL A 91 -11.35 -1.85 4.16
N VAL A 92 -10.54 -1.17 3.36
CA VAL A 92 -10.73 0.27 3.13
C VAL A 92 -12.01 0.47 2.33
N PRO A 93 -12.98 1.21 2.87
CA PRO A 93 -14.34 1.24 2.31
C PRO A 93 -14.45 1.96 0.96
N ASP A 94 -13.57 2.90 0.71
CA ASP A 94 -13.57 3.69 -0.53
C ASP A 94 -12.54 3.18 -1.55
N LEU A 95 -12.08 1.95 -1.38
CA LEU A 95 -11.21 1.32 -2.37
C LEU A 95 -11.94 1.24 -3.70
N TYR A 96 -11.41 1.95 -4.68
CA TYR A 96 -11.99 2.06 -6.01
C TYR A 96 -11.09 1.36 -7.03
N VAL A 97 -11.66 0.38 -7.68
CA VAL A 97 -11.00 -0.44 -8.70
C VAL A 97 -11.73 -0.23 -10.02
N SER A 98 -11.45 0.88 -10.70
CA SER A 98 -12.01 1.17 -12.03
C SER A 98 -11.27 0.44 -13.13
N ASP A 99 -10.00 0.18 -12.90
CA ASP A 99 -9.09 -0.51 -13.80
C ASP A 99 -8.40 -1.58 -12.94
N PRO A 100 -8.33 -2.84 -13.40
CA PRO A 100 -7.66 -3.90 -12.64
C PRO A 100 -6.21 -3.58 -12.28
N LEU A 101 -5.56 -2.72 -13.03
CA LEU A 101 -4.16 -2.34 -12.80
C LEU A 101 -4.01 -1.11 -11.92
N THR A 102 -5.09 -0.38 -11.63
CA THR A 102 -5.02 0.86 -10.87
C THR A 102 -6.08 0.88 -9.78
N TRP A 103 -5.66 0.81 -8.56
CA TRP A 103 -6.53 0.88 -7.39
C TRP A 103 -6.32 2.20 -6.68
N ARG A 104 -7.40 2.82 -6.24
CA ARG A 104 -7.37 4.12 -5.55
C ARG A 104 -8.13 4.04 -4.25
N PHE A 105 -7.60 4.68 -3.23
CA PHE A 105 -8.26 4.81 -1.94
C PHE A 105 -7.75 6.04 -1.21
N THR A 106 -8.51 6.49 -0.23
CA THR A 106 -8.22 7.71 0.53
C THR A 106 -8.23 7.40 2.01
N LEU A 107 -7.25 7.92 2.72
CA LEU A 107 -7.21 7.91 4.18
C LEU A 107 -6.99 9.35 4.66
N TRP A 108 -7.37 9.61 5.89
CA TRP A 108 -7.26 10.93 6.50
C TRP A 108 -6.31 10.87 7.68
N TYR A 109 -5.30 11.71 7.64
CA TYR A 109 -4.30 11.82 8.69
C TYR A 109 -4.49 13.12 9.46
N ARG A 110 -4.47 13.04 10.78
CA ARG A 110 -4.56 14.21 11.67
C ARG A 110 -3.34 14.25 12.58
N PRO A 111 -2.48 15.25 12.48
CA PRO A 111 -1.40 15.42 13.45
C PRO A 111 -1.97 15.83 14.82
N THR A 112 -1.50 15.17 15.86
CA THR A 112 -1.95 15.42 17.25
C THR A 112 -0.85 15.89 18.18
N GLY A 113 0.41 15.79 17.72
CA GLY A 113 1.55 16.22 18.50
C GLY A 113 2.02 17.62 18.15
N SER A 114 3.18 18.00 18.69
CA SER A 114 3.82 19.30 18.45
C SER A 114 5.00 19.22 17.50
N ASP A 115 5.49 18.03 17.20
CA ASP A 115 6.60 17.82 16.29
C ASP A 115 6.09 17.60 14.87
N ASP A 116 6.91 17.96 13.88
CA ASP A 116 6.58 17.75 12.48
C ASP A 116 6.37 16.24 12.21
N PRO A 117 5.21 15.85 11.72
CA PRO A 117 4.92 14.44 11.54
C PRO A 117 5.56 13.89 10.27
N SER A 118 6.06 12.67 10.41
CA SER A 118 6.51 11.86 9.28
C SER A 118 5.95 10.47 9.44
N LEU A 119 5.36 9.95 8.38
CA LEU A 119 4.81 8.61 8.38
C LEU A 119 5.19 7.87 7.10
N HIS A 120 5.35 6.57 7.23
CA HIS A 120 5.53 5.66 6.11
C HIS A 120 4.29 4.83 5.93
N PHE A 121 3.81 4.76 4.71
CA PHE A 121 2.70 3.90 4.36
C PHE A 121 3.26 2.74 3.54
N ILE A 122 3.03 1.52 4.01
CA ILE A 122 3.65 0.32 3.46
C ILE A 122 2.56 -0.59 2.93
N VAL A 123 2.71 -1.03 1.68
CA VAL A 123 1.83 -2.02 1.07
C VAL A 123 2.63 -3.28 0.80
N THR A 124 2.08 -4.41 1.21
CA THR A 124 2.67 -5.73 1.01
C THR A 124 1.71 -6.58 0.19
N ASP A 125 2.25 -7.46 -0.63
CA ASP A 125 1.44 -8.48 -1.29
C ASP A 125 1.64 -9.86 -0.65
N ASN A 126 0.89 -10.84 -1.10
CA ASN A 126 1.00 -12.21 -0.61
C ASN A 126 2.18 -13.00 -1.21
N PHE A 127 3.02 -12.35 -2.01
CA PHE A 127 4.26 -12.92 -2.56
C PHE A 127 5.51 -12.42 -1.84
N GLY A 128 5.36 -11.62 -0.80
CA GLY A 128 6.50 -11.09 -0.04
C GLY A 128 7.07 -9.79 -0.61
N GLN A 129 6.44 -9.21 -1.62
CA GLN A 129 6.84 -7.90 -2.12
C GLN A 129 6.26 -6.80 -1.25
N HIS A 130 6.98 -5.71 -1.11
CA HIS A 130 6.48 -4.53 -0.41
C HIS A 130 6.94 -3.26 -1.11
N GLN A 131 6.12 -2.23 -1.01
CA GLN A 131 6.41 -0.89 -1.47
C GLN A 131 5.96 0.10 -0.42
N GLU A 132 6.62 1.23 -0.34
CA GLU A 132 6.27 2.25 0.63
C GLU A 132 6.26 3.64 0.02
N VAL A 133 5.51 4.51 0.66
CA VAL A 133 5.52 5.94 0.38
C VAL A 133 5.63 6.69 1.69
N GLU A 134 6.49 7.70 1.71
CA GLU A 134 6.69 8.56 2.86
C GLU A 134 5.84 9.82 2.72
N CYS A 135 5.16 10.19 3.81
CA CYS A 135 4.40 11.42 3.90
C CYS A 135 4.95 12.24 5.06
N SER A 136 5.43 13.43 4.76
CA SER A 136 6.00 14.33 5.77
C SER A 136 5.34 15.70 5.66
N PHE A 137 5.07 16.29 6.81
CA PHE A 137 4.43 17.59 6.91
C PHE A 137 5.19 18.47 7.88
N ARG A 138 5.16 19.76 7.65
CA ARG A 138 5.62 20.75 8.62
C ARG A 138 4.41 21.31 9.33
N LEU A 139 4.40 21.23 10.65
CA LEU A 139 3.36 21.84 11.45
C LEU A 139 3.58 23.35 11.51
N VAL A 140 2.61 24.08 11.07
CA VAL A 140 2.56 25.53 11.19
C VAL A 140 1.29 25.91 11.91
N GLU A 141 1.41 26.78 12.89
CA GLU A 141 0.22 27.28 13.54
C GLU A 141 -0.63 28.05 12.54
N ALA A 142 -1.94 27.84 12.63
CA ALA A 142 -2.86 28.63 11.84
C ALA A 142 -2.57 30.10 12.11
N ASP A 143 -2.34 30.83 11.04
CA ASP A 143 -2.02 32.25 11.15
C ASP A 143 -3.30 33.00 11.56
N ASP A 144 -3.37 33.36 12.85
CA ASP A 144 -4.48 34.13 13.41
C ASP A 144 -4.36 35.63 13.11
N THR A 145 -3.42 36.03 12.28
CA THR A 145 -3.31 37.43 11.88
C THR A 145 -4.42 37.76 10.89
N VAL A 146 -5.41 38.32 11.45
CA VAL A 146 -6.46 38.97 10.67
C VAL A 146 -5.97 40.34 10.23
#